data_bec22d01663828227b3a00827c7bc078
#
_entry.id   bec22d01663828227b3a00827c7bc078
#
_cell.length_a   1.000
_cell.length_b   1.000
_cell.length_c   1.000
_cell.angle_alpha   90.00
_cell.angle_beta   90.00
_cell.angle_gamma   90.00
#
_symmetry.space_group_name_H-M   'P 1'
#
loop_
_entity.id
_entity.type
_entity.pdbx_description
1 polymer ?
#
loop_
_entity_poly.entity_id
_entity_poly.type
_entity_poly.pdbx_seq_one_letter_code
_entity_poly.pdbx_strand_id
1 'polypeptide(L)'
;MKDLKIYSLNNLVPSTPVHPGEIIKDEIEARGISQRKFASIIDCSYTVLNEILNCKRPVTTDYALRIEAALGIKACMLVNMQGEYSLQTARRDNRMEAILSKIR
;
A
#
# COMPACT_ATOMS: atom_id res chain seq x y z
N MET A 1 22.79 6.46 15.06
CA MET A 1 22.40 6.28 14.86
C MET A 1 22.59 6.10 14.26
N LYS A 2 22.63 5.98 14.20
CA LYS A 2 22.49 5.77 13.72
C LYS A 2 22.63 5.15 12.96
N ASP A 3 23.39 5.22 12.53
CA ASP A 3 23.44 4.28 11.87
C ASP A 3 22.73 3.26 11.90
N LEU A 4 22.68 3.05 12.69
CA LEU A 4 21.64 2.27 13.01
C LEU A 4 20.63 2.15 11.96
N LYS A 5 20.23 3.17 11.38
CA LYS A 5 19.24 3.11 10.44
C LYS A 5 19.57 2.41 9.22
N ILE A 6 20.76 2.42 8.80
CA ILE A 6 21.09 1.87 7.54
C ILE A 6 21.01 0.38 7.49
N TYR A 7 21.72 -0.27 8.35
CA TYR A 7 21.64 -1.70 8.34
C TYR A 7 20.32 -2.13 8.87
N SER A 8 19.69 -1.30 9.69
CA SER A 8 18.41 -1.69 10.19
C SER A 8 17.33 -1.55 9.19
N LEU A 9 17.53 -0.92 8.05
CA LEU A 9 16.53 -0.90 7.02
C LEU A 9 16.11 -2.28 6.63
N ASN A 10 17.06 -3.20 6.49
CA ASN A 10 16.73 -4.56 6.16
C ASN A 10 16.00 -5.26 7.28
N ASN A 11 16.34 -4.90 8.51
CA ASN A 11 15.70 -5.51 9.67
C ASN A 11 14.33 -4.95 9.93
N LEU A 12 14.05 -3.76 9.41
CA LEU A 12 12.77 -3.13 9.61
C LEU A 12 11.73 -3.52 8.56
N VAL A 13 12.15 -4.18 7.51
CA VAL A 13 11.22 -4.66 6.51
C VAL A 13 10.40 -5.78 7.12
N PRO A 14 9.08 -5.64 7.20
CA PRO A 14 8.26 -6.67 7.84
C PRO A 14 8.32 -7.96 7.05
N SER A 15 8.27 -9.08 7.77
CA SER A 15 8.24 -10.38 7.12
C SER A 15 6.95 -10.56 6.35
N THR A 16 5.88 -9.91 6.79
CA THR A 16 4.60 -9.93 6.11
C THR A 16 4.34 -8.53 5.58
N PRO A 17 4.22 -8.37 4.27
CA PRO A 17 3.98 -7.04 3.72
C PRO A 17 2.61 -6.51 4.10
N VAL A 18 2.53 -5.20 4.28
CA VAL A 18 1.28 -4.53 4.61
C VAL A 18 0.84 -3.71 3.42
N HIS A 19 -0.35 -4.02 2.90
CA HIS A 19 -0.92 -3.26 1.81
C HIS A 19 -1.49 -1.96 2.37
N PRO A 20 -1.23 -0.81 1.71
CA PRO A 20 -1.72 0.46 2.24
C PRO A 20 -3.23 0.55 2.32
N GLY A 21 -3.95 -0.29 1.58
CA GLY A 21 -5.41 -0.34 1.69
C GLY A 21 -5.90 -0.64 3.08
N GLU A 22 -5.12 -1.42 3.86
CA GLU A 22 -5.51 -1.75 5.23
C GLU A 22 -5.51 -0.51 6.11
N ILE A 23 -4.50 0.34 5.95
CA ILE A 23 -4.41 1.57 6.74
C ILE A 23 -5.52 2.53 6.36
N ILE A 24 -5.80 2.64 5.07
CA ILE A 24 -6.86 3.51 4.59
C ILE A 24 -8.20 3.04 5.11
N LYS A 25 -8.44 1.74 5.08
CA LYS A 25 -9.68 1.17 5.57
C LYS A 25 -9.87 1.47 7.06
N ASP A 26 -8.82 1.25 7.84
CA ASP A 26 -8.88 1.52 9.28
C ASP A 26 -9.17 2.98 9.54
N GLU A 27 -8.56 3.87 8.76
CA GLU A 27 -8.72 5.29 8.97
C GLU A 27 -10.14 5.75 8.68
N ILE A 28 -10.73 5.32 7.56
CA ILE A 28 -12.10 5.75 7.25
C ILE A 28 -13.09 5.14 8.23
N GLU A 29 -12.83 3.93 8.72
CA GLU A 29 -13.69 3.33 9.73
C GLU A 29 -13.59 4.10 11.04
N ALA A 30 -12.39 4.49 11.43
CA ALA A 30 -12.18 5.26 12.65
C ALA A 30 -12.88 6.61 12.58
N ARG A 31 -12.99 7.20 11.39
CA ARG A 31 -13.66 8.47 11.20
C ARG A 31 -15.16 8.33 10.98
N GLY A 32 -15.66 7.11 10.94
CA GLY A 32 -17.09 6.86 10.70
C GLY A 32 -17.52 7.16 9.27
N ILE A 33 -16.61 7.08 8.31
CA ILE A 33 -16.91 7.34 6.91
C ILE A 33 -17.18 6.01 6.21
N SER A 34 -18.34 5.90 5.56
CA SER A 34 -18.65 4.69 4.81
C SER A 34 -17.82 4.63 3.54
N GLN A 35 -17.64 3.42 3.00
CA GLN A 35 -16.89 3.26 1.76
C GLN A 35 -17.55 4.01 0.60
N ARG A 36 -18.90 3.99 0.54
CA ARG A 36 -19.59 4.73 -0.51
C ARG A 36 -19.35 6.21 -0.42
N LYS A 37 -19.40 6.74 0.80
CA LYS A 37 -19.14 8.16 1.01
C LYS A 37 -17.71 8.50 0.64
N PHE A 38 -16.76 7.69 1.05
CA PHE A 38 -15.36 7.96 0.76
C PHE A 38 -15.06 7.88 -0.73
N ALA A 39 -15.66 6.91 -1.42
CA ALA A 39 -15.52 6.82 -2.88
C ALA A 39 -15.96 8.11 -3.55
N SER A 40 -17.09 8.66 -3.08
CA SER A 40 -17.57 9.93 -3.60
C SER A 40 -16.60 11.06 -3.30
N ILE A 41 -16.03 11.09 -2.09
CA ILE A 41 -15.10 12.15 -1.70
C ILE A 41 -13.86 12.18 -2.59
N ILE A 42 -13.31 11.02 -2.91
CA ILE A 42 -12.09 10.96 -3.72
C ILE A 42 -12.37 10.76 -5.21
N ASP A 43 -13.63 10.84 -5.59
CA ASP A 43 -14.05 10.76 -6.99
C ASP A 43 -13.60 9.46 -7.66
N CYS A 44 -13.95 8.34 -7.03
CA CYS A 44 -13.70 7.04 -7.65
C CYS A 44 -14.92 6.14 -7.44
N SER A 45 -14.99 5.07 -8.22
CA SER A 45 -16.13 4.17 -8.11
C SER A 45 -16.03 3.38 -6.81
N TYR A 46 -17.18 2.97 -6.32
CA TYR A 46 -17.23 2.14 -5.12
C TYR A 46 -16.46 0.83 -5.34
N THR A 47 -16.60 0.25 -6.53
CA THR A 47 -15.92 -1.02 -6.83
C THR A 47 -14.42 -0.89 -6.74
N VAL A 48 -13.87 0.17 -7.32
CA VAL A 48 -12.43 0.40 -7.30
C VAL A 48 -11.96 0.61 -5.86
N LEU A 49 -12.66 1.44 -5.10
CA LEU A 49 -12.28 1.67 -3.72
C LEU A 49 -12.36 0.40 -2.91
N ASN A 50 -13.42 -0.38 -3.09
CA ASN A 50 -13.58 -1.63 -2.37
C ASN A 50 -12.40 -2.57 -2.63
N GLU A 51 -11.95 -2.63 -3.89
CA GLU A 51 -10.81 -3.47 -4.24
C GLU A 51 -9.51 -2.97 -3.60
N ILE A 52 -9.33 -1.66 -3.54
CA ILE A 52 -8.15 -1.09 -2.87
C ILE A 52 -8.17 -1.44 -1.38
N LEU A 53 -9.30 -1.26 -0.73
CA LEU A 53 -9.42 -1.51 0.70
C LEU A 53 -9.29 -2.99 1.05
N ASN A 54 -9.58 -3.86 0.11
CA ASN A 54 -9.44 -5.30 0.30
C ASN A 54 -8.14 -5.84 -0.27
N CYS A 55 -7.19 -4.95 -0.56
CA CYS A 55 -5.84 -5.31 -1.00
C CYS A 55 -5.80 -6.05 -2.33
N LYS A 56 -6.84 -5.87 -3.15
CA LYS A 56 -6.91 -6.53 -4.45
C LYS A 56 -6.51 -5.62 -5.60
N ARG A 57 -6.26 -4.37 -5.31
CA ARG A 57 -5.87 -3.38 -6.31
C ARG A 57 -4.85 -2.46 -5.67
N PRO A 58 -3.79 -2.10 -6.39
CA PRO A 58 -2.74 -1.25 -5.81
C PRO A 58 -3.23 0.19 -5.61
N VAL A 59 -2.62 0.85 -4.63
CA VAL A 59 -2.78 2.29 -4.45
C VAL A 59 -1.76 2.94 -5.38
N THR A 60 -2.27 3.50 -6.47
CA THR A 60 -1.42 4.20 -7.44
C THR A 60 -1.09 5.59 -6.93
N THR A 61 -0.15 6.25 -7.62
CA THR A 61 0.19 7.63 -7.28
C THR A 61 -1.03 8.54 -7.30
N ASP A 62 -1.89 8.36 -8.31
CA ASP A 62 -3.11 9.13 -8.44
C ASP A 62 -4.01 8.96 -7.22
N TYR A 63 -4.28 7.72 -6.85
CA TYR A 63 -5.13 7.48 -5.68
C TYR A 63 -4.46 7.93 -4.39
N ALA A 64 -3.13 7.78 -4.29
CA ALA A 64 -2.41 8.23 -3.10
C ALA A 64 -2.61 9.74 -2.89
N LEU A 65 -2.56 10.51 -3.96
CA LEU A 65 -2.75 11.96 -3.85
C LEU A 65 -4.18 12.31 -3.44
N ARG A 66 -5.17 11.61 -3.99
CA ARG A 66 -6.56 11.84 -3.63
C ARG A 66 -6.82 11.50 -2.15
N ILE A 67 -6.23 10.40 -1.70
CA ILE A 67 -6.39 9.95 -0.32
C ILE A 67 -5.68 10.90 0.63
N GLU A 68 -4.51 11.39 0.24
CA GLU A 68 -3.81 12.39 1.04
C GLU A 68 -4.67 13.64 1.21
N ALA A 69 -5.28 14.11 0.13
CA ALA A 69 -6.13 15.29 0.20
C ALA A 69 -7.33 15.08 1.12
N ALA A 70 -7.87 13.87 1.14
CA ALA A 70 -9.07 13.58 1.92
C ALA A 70 -8.76 13.27 3.38
N LEU A 71 -7.69 12.55 3.65
CA LEU A 71 -7.42 12.02 4.99
C LEU A 71 -6.19 12.61 5.66
N GLY A 72 -5.32 13.26 4.91
CA GLY A 72 -4.09 13.79 5.48
C GLY A 72 -2.98 12.76 5.62
N ILE A 73 -3.18 11.55 5.13
CA ILE A 73 -2.13 10.54 5.12
C ILE A 73 -1.20 10.88 3.97
N LYS A 74 0.09 10.96 4.24
CA LYS A 74 1.03 11.39 3.21
C LYS A 74 1.07 10.44 2.03
N ALA A 75 0.94 11.00 0.82
CA ALA A 75 0.95 10.20 -0.39
C ALA A 75 2.23 9.40 -0.52
N CYS A 76 3.38 9.99 -0.16
CA CYS A 76 4.65 9.28 -0.29
C CYS A 76 4.67 8.03 0.60
N MET A 77 4.05 8.09 1.78
CA MET A 77 3.97 6.93 2.64
C MET A 77 3.16 5.82 1.98
N LEU A 78 2.02 6.19 1.41
CA LEU A 78 1.16 5.21 0.74
C LEU A 78 1.86 4.57 -0.45
N VAL A 79 2.56 5.37 -1.25
CA VAL A 79 3.27 4.86 -2.41
C VAL A 79 4.42 3.95 -1.99
N ASN A 80 5.15 4.33 -0.94
CA ASN A 80 6.25 3.51 -0.45
C ASN A 80 5.75 2.18 0.09
N MET A 81 4.64 2.19 0.82
CA MET A 81 4.05 0.96 1.33
C MET A 81 3.60 0.05 0.18
N GLN A 82 2.99 0.64 -0.83
CA GLN A 82 2.55 -0.14 -1.99
C GLN A 82 3.74 -0.74 -2.71
N GLY A 83 4.81 0.03 -2.88
CA GLY A 83 6.01 -0.46 -3.55
C GLY A 83 6.62 -1.64 -2.81
N GLU A 84 6.72 -1.52 -1.49
CA GLU A 84 7.27 -2.60 -0.69
C GLU A 84 6.38 -3.84 -0.73
N TYR A 85 5.08 -3.65 -0.65
CA TYR A 85 4.13 -4.75 -0.75
C TYR A 85 4.28 -5.46 -2.11
N SER A 86 4.34 -4.68 -3.18
CA SER A 86 4.45 -5.25 -4.52
C SER A 86 5.76 -6.00 -4.70
N LEU A 87 6.86 -5.45 -4.18
CA LEU A 87 8.16 -6.12 -4.28
C LEU A 87 8.16 -7.45 -3.52
N GLN A 88 7.66 -7.46 -2.30
CA GLN A 88 7.67 -8.68 -1.51
C GLN A 88 6.74 -9.73 -2.10
N THR A 89 5.60 -9.29 -2.63
CA THR A 89 4.67 -10.22 -3.26
C THR A 89 5.28 -10.83 -4.51
N ALA A 90 5.93 -10.00 -5.33
CA ALA A 90 6.58 -10.51 -6.54
C ALA A 90 7.71 -11.48 -6.22
N ARG A 91 8.47 -11.21 -5.17
CA ARG A 91 9.57 -12.09 -4.77
C ARG A 91 9.09 -13.47 -4.32
N ARG A 92 7.86 -13.55 -3.83
CA ARG A 92 7.29 -14.82 -3.38
C ARG A 92 6.63 -15.61 -4.50
N ASP A 93 6.52 -15.01 -5.68
CA ASP A 93 5.94 -15.67 -6.83
C ASP A 93 6.93 -16.71 -7.36
N ASN A 94 6.50 -17.97 -7.48
CA ASN A 94 7.37 -19.05 -7.93
C ASN A 94 7.91 -18.82 -9.32
N ARG A 95 7.12 -18.21 -10.18
CA ARG A 95 7.57 -17.92 -11.54
C ARG A 95 8.68 -16.87 -11.51
N MET A 96 8.54 -15.86 -10.68
CA MET A 96 9.58 -14.84 -10.54
C MET A 96 10.85 -15.46 -9.98
N GLU A 97 10.72 -16.33 -9.00
CA GLU A 97 11.88 -16.98 -8.40
C GLU A 97 12.64 -17.77 -9.45
N ALA A 98 11.94 -18.48 -10.33
CA ALA A 98 12.57 -19.24 -11.39
C ALA A 98 13.33 -18.32 -12.34
N ILE A 99 12.74 -17.18 -12.68
CA ILE A 99 13.38 -16.23 -13.57
C ILE A 99 14.64 -15.65 -12.93
N LEU A 100 14.53 -15.24 -11.67
CA LEU A 100 15.67 -14.64 -10.97
C LEU A 100 16.82 -15.62 -10.81
N SER A 101 16.50 -16.91 -10.61
CA SER A 101 17.52 -17.93 -10.49
C SER A 101 18.34 -18.06 -11.76
N LYS A 102 17.75 -17.83 -12.91
CA LYS A 102 18.49 -17.90 -14.18
C LYS A 102 19.38 -16.69 -14.38
N ILE A 103 19.03 -15.57 -13.79
CA ILE A 103 19.78 -14.33 -13.97
C ILE A 103 21.02 -14.28 -13.10
N ARG A 104 20.94 -14.75 -11.84
CA ARG A 104 22.08 -14.69 -10.94
C ARG A 104 23.00 -15.92 -10.97
#